data_58799d6d457d159669e1c0b27ff9b562
#
_entry.id   58799d6d457d159669e1c0b27ff9b562
#
_cell.length_a   1.000
_cell.length_b   1.000
_cell.length_c   1.000
_cell.angle_alpha   90.00
_cell.angle_beta   90.00
_cell.angle_gamma   90.00
#
_symmetry.space_group_name_H-M   'P 1'
#
loop_
_entity.id
_entity.type
_entity.pdbx_description
1 polymer ?
#
loop_
_entity_poly.entity_id
_entity_poly.type
_entity_poly.pdbx_seq_one_letter_code
_entity_poly.pdbx_strand_id
1 'polypeptide(L)'
;MTMIHVTLPDGTVNEYAAGITCAEVITDALGKKHGCLAAKVDGLEFDMSHALDMNCSVEGIKSDSEDGIHILRHSAAHLLAQAVMELYPGALPTIGPAIDRGFYYDFAMEPIAEGDLKKIEKKMQELARRNFTVERVELDQDSLREHFEDNPYKLEIIDDKLEAGDGSTIYKQGEWYDLCLGPHVPNTSRLMFVKLTSVSSAYWRGDQDREQLVRIYGLVEPSKDALKQTLHRMEEAKKRDHRKLGKDLQLFHIDEDVGQGLILWTPRGAIIRQELQDFISHHLRRQGYQQVFTPHIGKLDLYRTSGHFPYYQDSQYPPLVERDLMKKLADEGCTCGELSNLMKTGDIDGYMLSR
;
A
#
# COMPACT_ATOMS: atom_id res chain seq x y z
N MET A 1 19.32 -3.45 -41.31
CA MET A 1 18.71 -3.44 -39.98
C MET A 1 19.80 -3.12 -38.99
N THR A 2 19.57 -2.20 -38.08
CA THR A 2 20.56 -1.89 -37.02
C THR A 2 20.62 -3.07 -36.07
N MET A 3 21.85 -3.53 -35.74
CA MET A 3 22.04 -4.59 -34.75
C MET A 3 22.31 -3.96 -33.38
N ILE A 4 21.79 -4.57 -32.34
CA ILE A 4 21.99 -4.17 -30.95
C ILE A 4 22.59 -5.32 -30.14
N HIS A 5 23.34 -4.99 -29.11
CA HIS A 5 23.89 -5.95 -28.15
C HIS A 5 23.07 -5.94 -26.86
N VAL A 6 22.57 -7.12 -26.50
CA VAL A 6 21.78 -7.29 -25.26
C VAL A 6 22.61 -8.14 -24.29
N THR A 7 22.87 -7.58 -23.10
CA THR A 7 23.59 -8.24 -22.01
C THR A 7 22.59 -8.92 -21.07
N LEU A 8 22.77 -10.22 -20.82
CA LEU A 8 21.97 -11.01 -19.89
C LEU A 8 22.59 -11.00 -18.48
N PRO A 9 21.85 -11.39 -17.41
CA PRO A 9 22.33 -11.36 -16.03
C PRO A 9 23.57 -12.25 -15.76
N ASP A 10 23.80 -13.28 -16.56
CA ASP A 10 24.99 -14.13 -16.48
C ASP A 10 26.23 -13.54 -17.18
N GLY A 11 26.12 -12.34 -17.75
CA GLY A 11 27.17 -11.66 -18.51
C GLY A 11 27.24 -12.05 -19.97
N THR A 12 26.36 -12.94 -20.45
CA THR A 12 26.29 -13.28 -21.88
C THR A 12 25.81 -12.08 -22.69
N VAL A 13 26.45 -11.80 -23.80
CA VAL A 13 26.07 -10.74 -24.74
C VAL A 13 25.62 -11.38 -26.05
N ASN A 14 24.37 -11.16 -26.40
CA ASN A 14 23.78 -11.63 -27.64
C ASN A 14 23.50 -10.45 -28.60
N GLU A 15 23.56 -10.71 -29.89
CA GLU A 15 23.28 -9.72 -30.93
C GLU A 15 21.89 -9.96 -31.53
N TYR A 16 21.07 -8.91 -31.59
CA TYR A 16 19.69 -8.95 -32.13
C TYR A 16 19.44 -7.78 -33.09
N ALA A 17 18.45 -7.91 -33.94
CA ALA A 17 17.97 -6.78 -34.73
C ALA A 17 17.25 -5.78 -33.82
N ALA A 18 17.46 -4.48 -33.99
CA ALA A 18 16.70 -3.43 -33.31
C ALA A 18 15.21 -3.60 -33.56
N GLY A 19 14.40 -3.33 -32.53
CA GLY A 19 12.97 -3.59 -32.49
C GLY A 19 12.58 -4.97 -31.94
N ILE A 20 13.55 -5.82 -31.54
CA ILE A 20 13.25 -7.08 -30.85
C ILE A 20 12.57 -6.79 -29.52
N THR A 21 11.61 -7.62 -29.10
CA THR A 21 10.91 -7.44 -27.84
C THR A 21 11.63 -8.11 -26.66
N CYS A 22 11.40 -7.61 -25.44
CA CYS A 22 11.86 -8.26 -24.21
C CYS A 22 11.43 -9.72 -24.14
N ALA A 23 10.20 -10.04 -24.61
CA ALA A 23 9.67 -11.40 -24.64
C ALA A 23 10.49 -12.34 -25.51
N GLU A 24 10.91 -11.87 -26.69
CA GLU A 24 11.72 -12.66 -27.63
C GLU A 24 13.12 -12.91 -27.06
N VAL A 25 13.78 -11.89 -26.51
CA VAL A 25 15.10 -12.01 -25.86
C VAL A 25 15.06 -12.98 -24.69
N ILE A 26 14.07 -12.84 -23.79
CA ILE A 26 13.93 -13.71 -22.61
C ILE A 26 13.57 -15.13 -23.04
N THR A 27 12.75 -15.30 -24.07
CA THR A 27 12.40 -16.62 -24.61
C THR A 27 13.62 -17.31 -25.24
N ASP A 28 14.44 -16.59 -25.94
CA ASP A 28 15.70 -17.10 -26.52
C ASP A 28 16.67 -17.53 -25.43
N ALA A 29 16.84 -16.71 -24.40
CA ALA A 29 17.77 -16.96 -23.30
C ALA A 29 17.33 -18.08 -22.33
N LEU A 30 16.05 -18.12 -21.97
CA LEU A 30 15.52 -18.97 -20.89
C LEU A 30 14.56 -20.07 -21.38
N GLY A 31 14.22 -20.06 -22.68
CA GLY A 31 13.23 -20.98 -23.27
C GLY A 31 11.79 -20.56 -23.02
N LYS A 32 10.84 -21.15 -23.75
CA LYS A 32 9.41 -20.77 -23.77
C LYS A 32 8.67 -20.86 -22.42
N LYS A 33 9.22 -21.59 -21.44
CA LYS A 33 8.59 -21.78 -20.12
C LYS A 33 9.26 -20.97 -19.02
N HIS A 34 9.82 -19.81 -19.34
CA HIS A 34 10.60 -18.98 -18.41
C HIS A 34 9.82 -18.43 -17.20
N GLY A 35 8.49 -18.35 -17.27
CA GLY A 35 7.64 -17.89 -16.17
C GLY A 35 7.73 -16.38 -15.85
N CYS A 36 8.45 -15.59 -16.65
CA CYS A 36 8.57 -14.16 -16.46
C CYS A 36 7.27 -13.44 -16.86
N LEU A 37 6.98 -12.34 -16.17
CA LEU A 37 5.80 -11.49 -16.36
C LEU A 37 6.16 -10.17 -17.04
N ALA A 38 7.37 -9.68 -16.80
CA ALA A 38 7.92 -8.42 -17.30
C ALA A 38 9.44 -8.54 -17.42
N ALA A 39 10.10 -7.48 -17.81
CA ALA A 39 11.56 -7.40 -17.92
C ALA A 39 12.11 -6.15 -17.23
N LYS A 40 13.33 -6.23 -16.69
CA LYS A 40 14.15 -5.07 -16.37
C LYS A 40 15.07 -4.79 -17.55
N VAL A 41 15.00 -3.59 -18.09
CA VAL A 41 15.92 -3.07 -19.12
C VAL A 41 16.73 -1.96 -18.49
N ASP A 42 18.02 -2.16 -18.37
CA ASP A 42 18.94 -1.25 -17.66
C ASP A 42 18.46 -0.87 -16.24
N GLY A 43 17.84 -1.84 -15.55
CA GLY A 43 17.32 -1.70 -14.19
C GLY A 43 15.93 -1.10 -14.07
N LEU A 44 15.30 -0.65 -15.15
CA LEU A 44 13.93 -0.14 -15.18
C LEU A 44 12.97 -1.24 -15.65
N GLU A 45 11.76 -1.24 -15.06
CA GLU A 45 10.74 -2.25 -15.35
C GLU A 45 9.91 -1.92 -16.59
N PHE A 46 9.77 -2.88 -17.49
CA PHE A 46 9.02 -2.79 -18.74
C PHE A 46 8.17 -4.03 -18.98
N ASP A 47 7.12 -3.85 -19.78
CA ASP A 47 6.30 -4.96 -20.28
C ASP A 47 7.13 -5.92 -21.16
N MET A 48 6.69 -7.16 -21.23
CA MET A 48 7.29 -8.16 -22.12
C MET A 48 7.23 -7.76 -23.61
N SER A 49 6.26 -6.92 -23.98
CA SER A 49 6.10 -6.39 -25.35
C SER A 49 7.02 -5.21 -25.69
N HIS A 50 7.76 -4.68 -24.71
CA HIS A 50 8.65 -3.54 -24.93
C HIS A 50 9.73 -3.87 -25.96
N ALA A 51 9.85 -3.01 -27.00
CA ALA A 51 10.84 -3.15 -28.07
C ALA A 51 12.20 -2.54 -27.65
N LEU A 52 13.28 -3.20 -28.01
CA LEU A 52 14.64 -2.79 -27.70
C LEU A 52 15.31 -2.20 -28.95
N ASP A 53 15.64 -0.92 -28.91
CA ASP A 53 16.17 -0.17 -30.05
C ASP A 53 17.66 0.18 -29.92
N MET A 54 18.26 -0.07 -28.76
CA MET A 54 19.66 0.23 -28.45
C MET A 54 20.29 -0.86 -27.59
N ASN A 55 21.63 -0.81 -27.46
CA ASN A 55 22.37 -1.71 -26.58
C ASN A 55 21.88 -1.53 -25.13
N CYS A 56 21.55 -2.62 -24.46
CA CYS A 56 20.99 -2.60 -23.09
C CYS A 56 21.28 -3.90 -22.34
N SER A 57 21.00 -3.92 -21.06
CA SER A 57 20.90 -5.13 -20.26
C SER A 57 19.42 -5.55 -20.13
N VAL A 58 19.16 -6.86 -20.16
CA VAL A 58 17.79 -7.39 -20.01
C VAL A 58 17.77 -8.51 -18.98
N GLU A 59 16.90 -8.36 -17.97
CA GLU A 59 16.63 -9.37 -16.95
C GLU A 59 15.12 -9.68 -16.88
N GLY A 60 14.75 -10.96 -16.87
CA GLY A 60 13.35 -11.38 -16.76
C GLY A 60 12.82 -11.35 -15.32
N ILE A 61 11.69 -10.67 -15.08
CA ILE A 61 11.01 -10.62 -13.80
C ILE A 61 10.10 -11.84 -13.67
N LYS A 62 10.46 -12.79 -12.80
CA LYS A 62 9.69 -14.02 -12.55
C LYS A 62 8.46 -13.75 -11.68
N SER A 63 7.40 -14.53 -11.89
CA SER A 63 6.12 -14.40 -11.18
C SER A 63 6.19 -14.62 -9.66
N ASP A 64 7.23 -15.27 -9.15
CA ASP A 64 7.46 -15.58 -7.74
C ASP A 64 8.50 -14.65 -7.06
N SER A 65 9.08 -13.72 -7.81
CA SER A 65 9.93 -12.65 -7.26
C SER A 65 9.07 -11.54 -6.62
N GLU A 66 9.68 -10.69 -5.81
CA GLU A 66 9.02 -9.55 -5.17
C GLU A 66 8.38 -8.61 -6.20
N ASP A 67 9.14 -8.20 -7.22
CA ASP A 67 8.66 -7.37 -8.33
C ASP A 67 7.55 -8.09 -9.12
N GLY A 68 7.71 -9.39 -9.38
CA GLY A 68 6.69 -10.19 -10.08
C GLY A 68 5.39 -10.30 -9.32
N ILE A 69 5.43 -10.44 -8.00
CA ILE A 69 4.24 -10.41 -7.13
C ILE A 69 3.59 -9.02 -7.16
N HIS A 70 4.38 -7.95 -7.17
CA HIS A 70 3.86 -6.59 -7.31
C HIS A 70 3.11 -6.41 -8.64
N ILE A 71 3.70 -6.85 -9.76
CA ILE A 71 3.08 -6.81 -11.09
C ILE A 71 1.80 -7.65 -11.15
N LEU A 72 1.78 -8.85 -10.53
CA LEU A 72 0.57 -9.66 -10.42
C LEU A 72 -0.55 -8.92 -9.68
N ARG A 73 -0.25 -8.30 -8.54
CA ARG A 73 -1.20 -7.54 -7.73
C ARG A 73 -1.76 -6.35 -8.48
N HIS A 74 -0.89 -5.59 -9.12
CA HIS A 74 -1.28 -4.44 -9.95
C HIS A 74 -2.20 -4.87 -11.10
N SER A 75 -1.83 -5.90 -11.84
CA SER A 75 -2.64 -6.44 -12.94
C SER A 75 -3.97 -7.05 -12.46
N ALA A 76 -3.99 -7.66 -11.26
CA ALA A 76 -5.22 -8.18 -10.67
C ALA A 76 -6.20 -7.07 -10.26
N ALA A 77 -5.70 -5.88 -9.90
CA ALA A 77 -6.54 -4.72 -9.67
C ALA A 77 -7.28 -4.29 -10.95
N HIS A 78 -6.62 -4.29 -12.10
CA HIS A 78 -7.24 -4.04 -13.39
C HIS A 78 -8.26 -5.13 -13.77
N LEU A 79 -7.94 -6.40 -13.53
CA LEU A 79 -8.89 -7.50 -13.76
C LEU A 79 -10.14 -7.37 -12.88
N LEU A 80 -9.99 -6.90 -11.63
CA LEU A 80 -11.10 -6.57 -10.73
C LEU A 80 -11.95 -5.43 -11.30
N ALA A 81 -11.32 -4.35 -11.78
CA ALA A 81 -12.02 -3.22 -12.35
C ALA A 81 -12.86 -3.62 -13.55
N GLN A 82 -12.31 -4.39 -14.49
CA GLN A 82 -13.09 -4.95 -15.60
C GLN A 82 -14.25 -5.81 -15.12
N ALA A 83 -14.02 -6.71 -14.15
CA ALA A 83 -15.07 -7.60 -13.64
C ALA A 83 -16.23 -6.84 -12.99
N VAL A 84 -15.92 -5.77 -12.25
CA VAL A 84 -16.93 -4.92 -11.61
C VAL A 84 -17.71 -4.14 -12.66
N MET A 85 -17.05 -3.50 -13.62
CA MET A 85 -17.74 -2.74 -14.68
C MET A 85 -18.65 -3.63 -15.55
N GLU A 86 -18.24 -4.87 -15.85
CA GLU A 86 -19.09 -5.82 -16.61
C GLU A 86 -20.30 -6.33 -15.80
N LEU A 87 -20.22 -6.35 -14.46
CA LEU A 87 -21.30 -6.82 -13.59
C LEU A 87 -22.22 -5.70 -13.11
N TYR A 88 -21.69 -4.49 -12.99
CA TYR A 88 -22.38 -3.30 -12.45
C TYR A 88 -22.24 -2.14 -13.44
N PRO A 89 -23.07 -2.09 -14.48
CA PRO A 89 -23.10 -0.98 -15.42
C PRO A 89 -23.29 0.35 -14.68
N GLY A 90 -22.41 1.30 -14.94
CA GLY A 90 -22.40 2.61 -14.25
C GLY A 90 -21.43 2.70 -13.07
N ALA A 91 -20.77 1.61 -12.67
CA ALA A 91 -19.67 1.68 -11.73
C ALA A 91 -18.47 2.40 -12.38
N LEU A 92 -17.96 3.45 -11.73
CA LEU A 92 -16.81 4.21 -12.22
C LEU A 92 -15.55 3.78 -11.46
N PRO A 93 -14.57 3.17 -12.14
CA PRO A 93 -13.29 2.81 -11.52
C PRO A 93 -12.48 4.09 -11.25
N THR A 94 -11.88 4.17 -10.06
CA THR A 94 -11.07 5.33 -9.67
C THR A 94 -9.59 4.99 -9.62
N ILE A 95 -9.11 4.34 -8.55
CA ILE A 95 -7.71 3.95 -8.36
C ILE A 95 -7.60 2.56 -7.75
N GLY A 96 -6.60 1.79 -8.20
CA GLY A 96 -6.37 0.40 -7.74
C GLY A 96 -4.91 0.04 -7.60
N PRO A 97 -4.22 0.43 -6.51
CA PRO A 97 -2.82 0.09 -6.33
C PRO A 97 -2.61 -1.33 -5.81
N ALA A 98 -1.43 -1.86 -6.10
CA ALA A 98 -0.86 -2.97 -5.34
C ALA A 98 -0.49 -2.49 -3.93
N ILE A 99 -0.67 -3.38 -2.94
CA ILE A 99 -0.28 -3.14 -1.54
C ILE A 99 0.53 -4.34 -1.02
N ASP A 100 1.20 -4.19 0.14
CA ASP A 100 2.07 -5.22 0.72
C ASP A 100 1.43 -6.61 0.85
N ARG A 101 0.11 -6.67 1.03
CA ARG A 101 -0.61 -7.94 1.23
C ARG A 101 -1.77 -8.14 0.27
N GLY A 102 -1.57 -7.76 -1.01
CA GLY A 102 -2.60 -7.93 -2.02
C GLY A 102 -2.80 -6.69 -2.88
N PHE A 103 -4.02 -6.40 -3.21
CA PHE A 103 -4.43 -5.24 -3.99
C PHE A 103 -5.81 -4.78 -3.53
N TYR A 104 -6.18 -3.57 -3.92
CA TYR A 104 -7.57 -3.12 -3.87
C TYR A 104 -7.91 -2.31 -5.12
N TYR A 105 -9.19 -2.05 -5.30
CA TYR A 105 -9.67 -1.08 -6.26
C TYR A 105 -10.87 -0.32 -5.69
N ASP A 106 -10.90 0.99 -5.92
CA ASP A 106 -11.96 1.89 -5.47
C ASP A 106 -12.91 2.20 -6.62
N PHE A 107 -14.21 2.18 -6.32
CA PHE A 107 -15.28 2.40 -7.28
C PHE A 107 -16.27 3.43 -6.75
N ALA A 108 -16.64 4.41 -7.59
CA ALA A 108 -17.83 5.20 -7.35
C ALA A 108 -19.02 4.39 -7.88
N MET A 109 -19.76 3.78 -6.95
CA MET A 109 -20.91 2.91 -7.23
C MET A 109 -21.77 2.73 -5.97
N GLU A 110 -22.97 2.19 -6.15
CA GLU A 110 -23.81 1.78 -5.00
C GLU A 110 -23.09 0.72 -4.13
N PRO A 111 -23.28 0.81 -2.79
CA PRO A 111 -22.67 -0.15 -1.87
C PRO A 111 -23.05 -1.60 -2.19
N ILE A 112 -22.08 -2.50 -2.12
CA ILE A 112 -22.28 -3.94 -2.35
C ILE A 112 -22.07 -4.72 -1.04
N ALA A 113 -22.71 -5.89 -0.94
CA ALA A 113 -22.56 -6.77 0.19
C ALA A 113 -21.35 -7.72 0.03
N GLU A 114 -20.81 -8.23 1.15
CA GLU A 114 -19.74 -9.26 1.11
C GLU A 114 -20.13 -10.50 0.29
N GLY A 115 -21.42 -10.81 0.21
CA GLY A 115 -21.95 -11.91 -0.62
C GLY A 115 -21.68 -11.73 -2.11
N ASP A 116 -21.61 -10.49 -2.60
CA ASP A 116 -21.34 -10.16 -4.01
C ASP A 116 -19.89 -10.44 -4.41
N LEU A 117 -18.95 -10.48 -3.46
CA LEU A 117 -17.55 -10.79 -3.74
C LEU A 117 -17.38 -12.11 -4.47
N LYS A 118 -18.19 -13.13 -4.16
CA LYS A 118 -18.14 -14.42 -4.86
C LYS A 118 -18.53 -14.31 -6.33
N LYS A 119 -19.50 -13.44 -6.64
CA LYS A 119 -19.94 -13.19 -8.01
C LYS A 119 -18.85 -12.48 -8.81
N ILE A 120 -18.25 -11.45 -8.21
CA ILE A 120 -17.15 -10.69 -8.83
C ILE A 120 -15.93 -11.59 -9.03
N GLU A 121 -15.53 -12.38 -8.02
CA GLU A 121 -14.42 -13.33 -8.11
C GLU A 121 -14.62 -14.35 -9.23
N LYS A 122 -15.84 -14.89 -9.37
CA LYS A 122 -16.18 -15.80 -10.48
C LYS A 122 -16.03 -15.11 -11.84
N LYS A 123 -16.41 -13.83 -11.93
CA LYS A 123 -16.25 -13.04 -13.15
C LYS A 123 -14.77 -12.77 -13.46
N MET A 124 -13.96 -12.42 -12.47
CA MET A 124 -12.51 -12.31 -12.63
C MET A 124 -11.88 -13.61 -13.16
N GLN A 125 -12.27 -14.76 -12.61
CA GLN A 125 -11.78 -16.05 -13.08
C GLN A 125 -12.24 -16.38 -14.51
N GLU A 126 -13.44 -15.96 -14.90
CA GLU A 126 -13.92 -16.08 -16.28
C GLU A 126 -13.05 -15.23 -17.22
N LEU A 127 -12.80 -13.97 -16.90
CA LEU A 127 -11.96 -13.05 -17.66
C LEU A 127 -10.51 -13.56 -17.77
N ALA A 128 -9.96 -14.08 -16.68
CA ALA A 128 -8.62 -14.69 -16.68
C ALA A 128 -8.54 -15.87 -17.66
N ARG A 129 -9.59 -16.72 -17.74
CA ARG A 129 -9.64 -17.85 -18.70
C ARG A 129 -9.76 -17.43 -20.16
N ARG A 130 -10.28 -16.24 -20.44
CA ARG A 130 -10.33 -15.71 -21.80
C ARG A 130 -8.95 -15.43 -22.38
N ASN A 131 -7.93 -15.33 -21.51
CA ASN A 131 -6.53 -15.15 -21.88
C ASN A 131 -6.29 -13.94 -22.79
N PHE A 132 -6.89 -12.81 -22.47
CA PHE A 132 -6.67 -11.58 -23.21
C PHE A 132 -5.20 -11.15 -23.10
N THR A 133 -4.61 -10.75 -24.22
CA THR A 133 -3.34 -10.03 -24.21
C THR A 133 -3.52 -8.70 -23.49
N VAL A 134 -2.55 -8.31 -22.67
CA VAL A 134 -2.52 -6.98 -22.04
C VAL A 134 -1.59 -6.10 -22.88
N GLU A 135 -2.14 -5.02 -23.40
CA GLU A 135 -1.48 -4.15 -24.38
C GLU A 135 -1.32 -2.74 -23.81
N ARG A 136 -0.11 -2.23 -23.83
CA ARG A 136 0.21 -0.84 -23.50
C ARG A 136 -0.02 0.03 -24.74
N VAL A 137 -0.79 1.09 -24.61
CA VAL A 137 -1.08 2.03 -25.70
C VAL A 137 -0.74 3.43 -25.22
N GLU A 138 0.09 4.12 -25.98
CA GLU A 138 0.38 5.54 -25.77
C GLU A 138 -0.66 6.39 -26.49
N LEU A 139 -1.18 7.38 -25.81
CA LEU A 139 -2.15 8.32 -26.33
C LEU A 139 -1.65 9.75 -26.13
N ASP A 140 -2.04 10.65 -27.03
CA ASP A 140 -1.91 12.07 -26.78
C ASP A 140 -2.93 12.53 -25.71
N GLN A 141 -2.74 13.74 -25.19
CA GLN A 141 -3.56 14.26 -24.09
C GLN A 141 -5.03 14.40 -24.42
N ASP A 142 -5.35 14.81 -25.65
CA ASP A 142 -6.74 15.03 -26.08
C ASP A 142 -7.46 13.69 -26.22
N SER A 143 -6.82 12.71 -26.88
CA SER A 143 -7.31 11.34 -27.01
C SER A 143 -7.49 10.66 -25.64
N LEU A 144 -6.56 10.91 -24.70
CA LEU A 144 -6.66 10.36 -23.35
C LEU A 144 -7.88 10.91 -22.59
N ARG A 145 -8.16 12.21 -22.68
CA ARG A 145 -9.34 12.82 -22.08
C ARG A 145 -10.63 12.34 -22.72
N GLU A 146 -10.67 12.18 -24.04
CA GLU A 146 -11.83 11.62 -24.77
C GLU A 146 -12.14 10.19 -24.29
N HIS A 147 -11.11 9.35 -24.08
CA HIS A 147 -11.30 7.98 -23.57
C HIS A 147 -11.93 7.90 -22.19
N PHE A 148 -11.75 8.92 -21.36
CA PHE A 148 -12.24 8.97 -19.96
C PHE A 148 -13.26 10.08 -19.72
N GLU A 149 -13.91 10.64 -20.76
CA GLU A 149 -14.84 11.77 -20.65
C GLU A 149 -15.99 11.52 -19.67
N ASP A 150 -16.46 10.27 -19.58
CA ASP A 150 -17.54 9.85 -18.69
C ASP A 150 -17.08 9.54 -17.24
N ASN A 151 -15.77 9.66 -16.94
CA ASN A 151 -15.22 9.32 -15.63
C ASN A 151 -14.48 10.51 -14.99
N PRO A 152 -15.16 11.32 -14.16
CA PRO A 152 -14.55 12.52 -13.55
C PRO A 152 -13.33 12.22 -12.68
N TYR A 153 -13.27 11.04 -12.05
CA TYR A 153 -12.13 10.65 -11.21
C TYR A 153 -10.87 10.38 -12.04
N LYS A 154 -11.04 9.76 -13.22
CA LYS A 154 -9.93 9.54 -14.15
C LYS A 154 -9.46 10.85 -14.77
N LEU A 155 -10.38 11.76 -15.12
CA LEU A 155 -10.02 13.09 -15.61
C LEU A 155 -9.20 13.88 -14.59
N GLU A 156 -9.58 13.85 -13.31
CA GLU A 156 -8.81 14.50 -12.25
C GLU A 156 -7.40 13.90 -12.09
N ILE A 157 -7.25 12.56 -12.21
CA ILE A 157 -5.94 11.90 -12.18
C ILE A 157 -5.10 12.27 -13.41
N ILE A 158 -5.73 12.38 -14.58
CA ILE A 158 -5.07 12.79 -15.82
C ILE A 158 -4.53 14.21 -15.67
N ASP A 159 -5.31 15.13 -15.13
CA ASP A 159 -4.90 16.51 -14.91
C ASP A 159 -3.67 16.61 -14.00
N ASP A 160 -3.69 15.90 -12.86
CA ASP A 160 -2.53 15.86 -11.96
C ASP A 160 -1.27 15.30 -12.63
N LYS A 161 -1.41 14.23 -13.41
CA LYS A 161 -0.28 13.59 -14.09
C LYS A 161 0.31 14.47 -15.20
N LEU A 162 -0.56 15.15 -15.92
CA LEU A 162 -0.12 16.10 -16.96
C LEU A 162 0.64 17.29 -16.36
N GLU A 163 0.20 17.79 -15.21
CA GLU A 163 0.91 18.84 -14.46
C GLU A 163 2.30 18.34 -13.98
N ALA A 164 2.41 17.08 -13.59
CA ALA A 164 3.67 16.45 -13.19
C ALA A 164 4.60 16.10 -14.38
N GLY A 165 4.12 16.15 -15.61
CA GLY A 165 4.88 15.78 -16.81
C GLY A 165 4.97 14.27 -17.06
N ASP A 166 4.11 13.48 -16.44
CA ASP A 166 4.05 12.03 -16.61
C ASP A 166 3.44 11.64 -17.96
N GLY A 167 3.86 10.46 -18.45
CA GLY A 167 3.38 9.92 -19.73
C GLY A 167 1.88 9.57 -19.73
N SER A 168 1.28 9.61 -20.92
CA SER A 168 -0.14 9.36 -21.16
C SER A 168 -0.34 7.97 -21.74
N THR A 169 -0.55 6.97 -20.89
CA THR A 169 -0.71 5.57 -21.31
C THR A 169 -1.96 4.94 -20.74
N ILE A 170 -2.56 4.07 -21.54
CA ILE A 170 -3.60 3.15 -21.11
C ILE A 170 -3.16 1.71 -21.32
N TYR A 171 -3.73 0.80 -20.54
CA TYR A 171 -3.59 -0.63 -20.74
C TYR A 171 -4.92 -1.25 -21.13
N LYS A 172 -4.91 -2.02 -22.23
CA LYS A 172 -6.07 -2.73 -22.77
C LYS A 172 -6.02 -4.22 -22.43
N GLN A 173 -7.17 -4.78 -22.08
CA GLN A 173 -7.37 -6.22 -21.97
C GLN A 173 -8.72 -6.61 -22.59
N GLY A 174 -8.66 -7.07 -23.84
CA GLY A 174 -9.82 -7.18 -24.71
C GLY A 174 -10.35 -5.79 -25.09
N GLU A 175 -11.66 -5.57 -24.96
CA GLU A 175 -12.30 -4.27 -25.23
C GLU A 175 -12.21 -3.28 -24.04
N TRP A 176 -11.86 -3.77 -22.87
CA TRP A 176 -11.71 -2.94 -21.67
C TRP A 176 -10.32 -2.31 -21.58
N TYR A 177 -10.25 -1.12 -21.01
CA TYR A 177 -9.00 -0.39 -20.79
C TYR A 177 -9.02 0.42 -19.49
N ASP A 178 -7.83 0.77 -19.00
CA ASP A 178 -7.66 1.65 -17.86
C ASP A 178 -6.39 2.52 -17.99
N LEU A 179 -6.40 3.67 -17.30
CA LEU A 179 -5.27 4.59 -17.18
C LEU A 179 -4.19 3.99 -16.30
N CYS A 180 -2.99 3.77 -16.84
CA CYS A 180 -1.89 3.18 -16.09
C CYS A 180 -0.53 3.41 -16.75
N LEU A 181 0.53 3.42 -15.93
CA LEU A 181 1.93 3.49 -16.39
C LEU A 181 2.56 2.10 -16.57
N GLY A 182 2.00 1.06 -15.94
CA GLY A 182 2.52 -0.31 -16.00
C GLY A 182 3.74 -0.56 -15.08
N PRO A 183 4.51 -1.64 -15.32
CA PRO A 183 4.20 -2.73 -16.26
C PRO A 183 3.08 -3.67 -15.77
N HIS A 184 2.56 -4.46 -16.69
CA HIS A 184 1.53 -5.46 -16.44
C HIS A 184 1.95 -6.87 -16.88
N VAL A 185 1.15 -7.86 -16.46
CA VAL A 185 1.29 -9.24 -16.97
C VAL A 185 1.04 -9.30 -18.47
N PRO A 186 1.70 -10.20 -19.23
CA PRO A 186 1.55 -10.27 -20.68
C PRO A 186 0.14 -10.71 -21.14
N ASN A 187 -0.59 -11.42 -20.26
CA ASN A 187 -1.97 -11.82 -20.53
C ASN A 187 -2.74 -12.12 -19.24
N THR A 188 -4.07 -12.05 -19.30
CA THR A 188 -4.94 -12.22 -18.13
C THR A 188 -4.94 -13.63 -17.55
N SER A 189 -4.47 -14.65 -18.29
CA SER A 189 -4.39 -16.03 -17.76
C SER A 189 -3.36 -16.18 -16.62
N ARG A 190 -2.45 -15.22 -16.47
CA ARG A 190 -1.51 -15.18 -15.33
C ARG A 190 -2.20 -14.86 -14.00
N LEU A 191 -3.45 -14.37 -14.03
CA LEU A 191 -4.23 -13.91 -12.88
C LEU A 191 -5.28 -14.93 -12.41
N MET A 192 -5.08 -16.22 -12.69
CA MET A 192 -6.03 -17.29 -12.36
C MET A 192 -6.25 -17.51 -10.86
N PHE A 193 -5.23 -17.22 -10.04
CA PHE A 193 -5.24 -17.54 -8.61
C PHE A 193 -5.52 -16.28 -7.78
N VAL A 194 -6.71 -15.75 -7.98
CA VAL A 194 -7.22 -14.55 -7.30
C VAL A 194 -8.26 -14.92 -6.25
N LYS A 195 -8.31 -14.16 -5.16
CA LYS A 195 -9.30 -14.26 -4.09
C LYS A 195 -9.69 -12.88 -3.59
N LEU A 196 -10.97 -12.53 -3.62
CA LEU A 196 -11.47 -11.32 -2.98
C LEU A 196 -11.68 -11.58 -1.48
N THR A 197 -11.31 -10.60 -0.65
CA THR A 197 -11.24 -10.79 0.81
C THR A 197 -12.25 -9.98 1.59
N SER A 198 -12.50 -8.72 1.21
CA SER A 198 -13.41 -7.83 1.92
C SER A 198 -13.85 -6.65 1.06
N VAL A 199 -14.93 -6.01 1.51
CA VAL A 199 -15.40 -4.71 1.02
C VAL A 199 -15.32 -3.72 2.18
N SER A 200 -14.95 -2.49 1.91
CA SER A 200 -15.05 -1.37 2.83
C SER A 200 -15.42 -0.10 2.08
N SER A 201 -15.80 0.94 2.83
CA SER A 201 -15.90 2.29 2.28
C SER A 201 -14.55 3.00 2.37
N ALA A 202 -14.31 3.90 1.43
CA ALA A 202 -13.20 4.83 1.43
C ALA A 202 -13.70 6.19 0.94
N TYR A 203 -13.00 7.27 1.29
CA TYR A 203 -13.27 8.58 0.70
C TYR A 203 -12.30 8.84 -0.46
N TRP A 204 -12.78 9.53 -1.49
CA TRP A 204 -11.92 9.89 -2.61
C TRP A 204 -10.72 10.70 -2.10
N ARG A 205 -9.51 10.24 -2.42
CA ARG A 205 -8.22 10.79 -1.95
C ARG A 205 -8.08 10.88 -0.43
N GLY A 206 -8.89 10.13 0.34
CA GLY A 206 -8.87 10.15 1.81
C GLY A 206 -9.50 11.39 2.44
N ASP A 207 -10.13 12.24 1.66
CA ASP A 207 -10.80 13.46 2.11
C ASP A 207 -12.25 13.14 2.51
N GLN A 208 -12.59 13.34 3.77
CA GLN A 208 -13.91 13.05 4.34
C GLN A 208 -15.03 13.95 3.80
N ASP A 209 -14.69 15.08 3.22
CA ASP A 209 -15.64 16.02 2.62
C ASP A 209 -15.95 15.66 1.15
N ARG A 210 -15.30 14.62 0.60
CA ARG A 210 -15.50 14.13 -0.77
C ARG A 210 -16.33 12.85 -0.80
N GLU A 211 -16.64 12.37 -2.01
CA GLU A 211 -17.52 11.23 -2.24
C GLU A 211 -17.00 9.94 -1.59
N GLN A 212 -17.93 9.19 -1.03
CA GLN A 212 -17.65 7.87 -0.49
C GLN A 212 -17.62 6.84 -1.61
N LEU A 213 -16.54 6.06 -1.66
CA LEU A 213 -16.27 5.02 -2.64
C LEU A 213 -16.42 3.64 -2.01
N VAL A 214 -16.68 2.65 -2.86
CA VAL A 214 -16.63 1.23 -2.50
C VAL A 214 -15.23 0.70 -2.78
N ARG A 215 -14.52 0.25 -1.75
CA ARG A 215 -13.19 -0.35 -1.84
C ARG A 215 -13.28 -1.85 -1.74
N ILE A 216 -12.80 -2.57 -2.76
CA ILE A 216 -12.77 -4.03 -2.81
C ILE A 216 -11.34 -4.51 -2.70
N TYR A 217 -11.05 -5.34 -1.69
CA TYR A 217 -9.73 -5.93 -1.47
C TYR A 217 -9.63 -7.32 -2.06
N GLY A 218 -8.44 -7.64 -2.58
CA GLY A 218 -8.14 -8.96 -3.11
C GLY A 218 -6.70 -9.40 -2.90
N LEU A 219 -6.51 -10.69 -3.12
CA LEU A 219 -5.22 -11.37 -3.15
C LEU A 219 -5.03 -11.99 -4.51
N VAL A 220 -3.80 -12.03 -4.99
CA VAL A 220 -3.40 -12.81 -6.15
C VAL A 220 -2.04 -13.44 -5.86
N GLU A 221 -1.87 -14.69 -6.31
CA GLU A 221 -0.64 -15.44 -6.12
C GLU A 221 -0.23 -16.14 -7.42
N PRO A 222 1.06 -16.46 -7.62
CA PRO A 222 1.52 -17.09 -8.85
C PRO A 222 1.03 -18.53 -9.04
N SER A 223 0.53 -19.17 -7.98
CA SER A 223 0.02 -20.54 -8.03
C SER A 223 -1.12 -20.78 -7.04
N LYS A 224 -1.88 -21.86 -7.28
CA LYS A 224 -2.96 -22.30 -6.38
C LYS A 224 -2.44 -22.65 -4.98
N ASP A 225 -1.27 -23.26 -4.90
CA ASP A 225 -0.67 -23.66 -3.62
C ASP A 225 -0.18 -22.45 -2.84
N ALA A 226 0.43 -21.45 -3.51
CA ALA A 226 0.79 -20.20 -2.90
C ALA A 226 -0.43 -19.47 -2.34
N LEU A 227 -1.53 -19.38 -3.11
CA LEU A 227 -2.78 -18.77 -2.65
C LEU A 227 -3.34 -19.48 -1.40
N LYS A 228 -3.35 -20.83 -1.42
CA LYS A 228 -3.80 -21.64 -0.28
C LYS A 228 -2.93 -21.38 0.97
N GLN A 229 -1.62 -21.30 0.82
CA GLN A 229 -0.71 -21.00 1.91
C GLN A 229 -0.92 -19.58 2.47
N THR A 230 -1.12 -18.60 1.59
CA THR A 230 -1.37 -17.21 2.00
C THR A 230 -2.70 -17.10 2.77
N LEU A 231 -3.78 -17.72 2.29
CA LEU A 231 -5.06 -17.79 2.98
C LEU A 231 -4.95 -18.48 4.34
N HIS A 232 -4.24 -19.60 4.41
CA HIS A 232 -3.99 -20.28 5.68
C HIS A 232 -3.23 -19.41 6.67
N ARG A 233 -2.16 -18.73 6.23
CA ARG A 233 -1.43 -17.77 7.09
C ARG A 233 -2.32 -16.63 7.61
N MET A 234 -3.23 -16.11 6.78
CA MET A 234 -4.17 -15.08 7.20
C MET A 234 -5.18 -15.60 8.25
N GLU A 235 -5.69 -16.82 8.09
CA GLU A 235 -6.57 -17.43 9.08
C GLU A 235 -5.85 -17.69 10.41
N GLU A 236 -4.62 -18.19 10.36
CA GLU A 236 -3.79 -18.36 11.56
C GLU A 236 -3.46 -17.02 12.23
N ALA A 237 -3.19 -15.96 11.44
CA ALA A 237 -2.96 -14.63 11.99
C ALA A 237 -4.20 -14.08 12.72
N LYS A 238 -5.41 -14.31 12.17
CA LYS A 238 -6.68 -13.93 12.84
C LYS A 238 -6.87 -14.67 14.17
N LYS A 239 -6.51 -15.96 14.24
CA LYS A 239 -6.57 -16.75 15.49
C LYS A 239 -5.58 -16.22 16.54
N ARG A 240 -4.44 -15.66 16.10
CA ARG A 240 -3.36 -15.13 16.94
C ARG A 240 -3.46 -13.63 17.20
N ASP A 241 -4.59 -13.00 16.85
CA ASP A 241 -4.80 -11.57 17.14
C ASP A 241 -4.70 -11.33 18.66
N HIS A 242 -3.80 -10.43 19.06
CA HIS A 242 -3.51 -10.15 20.47
C HIS A 242 -4.75 -9.66 21.24
N ARG A 243 -5.68 -8.96 20.57
CA ARG A 243 -6.93 -8.49 21.19
C ARG A 243 -7.85 -9.64 21.55
N LYS A 244 -7.92 -10.64 20.65
CA LYS A 244 -8.67 -11.86 20.90
C LYS A 244 -8.01 -12.71 21.98
N LEU A 245 -6.71 -13.01 21.81
CA LEU A 245 -5.97 -13.80 22.79
C LEU A 245 -5.91 -13.11 24.14
N GLY A 246 -5.74 -11.80 24.19
CA GLY A 246 -5.74 -11.02 25.41
C GLY A 246 -7.04 -11.16 26.21
N LYS A 247 -8.18 -11.13 25.50
CA LYS A 247 -9.50 -11.35 26.11
C LYS A 247 -9.72 -12.81 26.52
N ASP A 248 -9.48 -13.76 25.61
CA ASP A 248 -9.73 -15.19 25.84
C ASP A 248 -8.86 -15.76 26.98
N LEU A 249 -7.61 -15.33 27.08
CA LEU A 249 -6.66 -15.73 28.10
C LEU A 249 -6.64 -14.80 29.33
N GLN A 250 -7.47 -13.77 29.32
CA GLN A 250 -7.55 -12.77 30.40
C GLN A 250 -6.16 -12.16 30.72
N LEU A 251 -5.45 -11.68 29.70
CA LEU A 251 -4.10 -11.13 29.86
C LEU A 251 -4.10 -9.66 30.24
N PHE A 252 -5.08 -8.91 29.77
CA PHE A 252 -5.27 -7.48 30.04
C PHE A 252 -6.72 -7.08 29.83
N HIS A 253 -7.09 -5.92 30.31
CA HIS A 253 -8.36 -5.25 30.01
C HIS A 253 -8.15 -3.74 29.94
N ILE A 254 -9.12 -3.07 29.34
CA ILE A 254 -9.22 -1.62 29.28
C ILE A 254 -10.45 -1.27 30.11
N ASP A 255 -10.30 -0.31 31.03
CA ASP A 255 -11.34 0.18 31.90
C ASP A 255 -11.67 1.63 31.54
N GLU A 256 -12.95 1.97 31.45
CA GLU A 256 -13.39 3.32 31.09
C GLU A 256 -13.01 4.36 32.17
N ASP A 257 -13.01 3.97 33.43
CA ASP A 257 -12.61 4.85 34.53
C ASP A 257 -11.10 5.15 34.52
N VAL A 258 -10.28 4.26 33.94
CA VAL A 258 -8.84 4.48 33.77
C VAL A 258 -8.56 5.26 32.50
N GLY A 259 -9.31 4.99 31.43
CA GLY A 259 -9.22 5.69 30.15
C GLY A 259 -8.90 4.80 28.96
N GLN A 260 -9.36 5.20 27.79
CA GLN A 260 -9.13 4.47 26.54
C GLN A 260 -7.64 4.44 26.17
N GLY A 261 -7.14 3.23 25.80
CA GLY A 261 -5.75 3.03 25.44
C GLY A 261 -4.79 2.82 26.63
N LEU A 262 -5.28 2.97 27.87
CA LEU A 262 -4.51 2.69 29.08
C LEU A 262 -4.76 1.24 29.52
N ILE A 263 -3.78 0.39 29.26
CA ILE A 263 -3.90 -1.06 29.43
C ILE A 263 -3.64 -1.48 30.87
N LEU A 264 -4.61 -2.17 31.50
CA LEU A 264 -4.47 -2.82 32.79
C LEU A 264 -4.05 -4.28 32.58
N TRP A 265 -2.86 -4.63 33.05
CA TRP A 265 -2.31 -5.97 32.96
C TRP A 265 -2.79 -6.83 34.12
N THR A 266 -3.39 -7.97 33.82
CA THR A 266 -3.69 -8.98 34.83
C THR A 266 -2.42 -9.70 35.30
N PRO A 267 -2.47 -10.51 36.38
CA PRO A 267 -1.30 -11.30 36.80
C PRO A 267 -0.75 -12.20 35.69
N ARG A 268 -1.62 -12.80 34.85
CA ARG A 268 -1.19 -13.65 33.72
C ARG A 268 -0.47 -12.84 32.64
N GLY A 269 -1.02 -11.68 32.31
CA GLY A 269 -0.43 -10.79 31.31
C GLY A 269 0.88 -10.16 31.82
N ALA A 270 0.95 -9.82 33.10
CA ALA A 270 2.14 -9.28 33.74
C ALA A 270 3.32 -10.25 33.68
N ILE A 271 3.09 -11.56 33.88
CA ILE A 271 4.13 -12.60 33.73
C ILE A 271 4.65 -12.61 32.29
N ILE A 272 3.79 -12.67 31.29
CA ILE A 272 4.20 -12.67 29.87
C ILE A 272 4.99 -11.41 29.53
N ARG A 273 4.52 -10.25 29.99
CA ARG A 273 5.23 -8.97 29.80
C ARG A 273 6.62 -8.99 30.43
N GLN A 274 6.74 -9.51 31.65
CA GLN A 274 8.02 -9.61 32.34
C GLN A 274 9.01 -10.53 31.59
N GLU A 275 8.56 -11.72 31.19
CA GLU A 275 9.39 -12.67 30.44
C GLU A 275 9.91 -12.06 29.12
N LEU A 276 9.06 -11.35 28.39
CA LEU A 276 9.46 -10.63 27.17
C LEU A 276 10.47 -9.52 27.45
N GLN A 277 10.27 -8.77 28.54
CA GLN A 277 11.17 -7.69 28.94
C GLN A 277 12.54 -8.25 29.35
N ASP A 278 12.58 -9.33 30.08
CA ASP A 278 13.83 -9.98 30.52
C ASP A 278 14.57 -10.59 29.33
N PHE A 279 13.82 -11.24 28.41
CA PHE A 279 14.37 -11.78 27.18
C PHE A 279 15.07 -10.69 26.35
N ILE A 280 14.36 -9.60 26.02
CA ILE A 280 14.96 -8.55 25.19
C ILE A 280 16.12 -7.84 25.90
N SER A 281 15.98 -7.56 27.20
CA SER A 281 17.04 -6.94 28.00
C SER A 281 18.32 -7.80 28.06
N HIS A 282 18.17 -9.12 28.18
CA HIS A 282 19.29 -10.07 28.13
C HIS A 282 20.01 -10.00 26.78
N HIS A 283 19.26 -10.05 25.66
CA HIS A 283 19.85 -10.02 24.33
C HIS A 283 20.53 -8.69 24.00
N LEU A 284 19.94 -7.56 24.41
CA LEU A 284 20.54 -6.23 24.21
C LEU A 284 21.86 -6.08 25.01
N ARG A 285 21.89 -6.54 26.27
CA ARG A 285 23.13 -6.52 27.05
C ARG A 285 24.25 -7.34 26.38
N ARG A 286 23.92 -8.50 25.81
CA ARG A 286 24.90 -9.33 25.08
C ARG A 286 25.46 -8.64 23.84
N GLN A 287 24.72 -7.71 23.24
CA GLN A 287 25.14 -6.88 22.11
C GLN A 287 25.88 -5.61 22.53
N GLY A 288 26.11 -5.40 23.84
CA GLY A 288 26.83 -4.25 24.38
C GLY A 288 25.98 -3.04 24.75
N TYR A 289 24.65 -3.13 24.63
CA TYR A 289 23.75 -2.06 25.05
C TYR A 289 23.70 -1.97 26.60
N GLN A 290 23.62 -0.74 27.09
CA GLN A 290 23.49 -0.45 28.53
C GLN A 290 22.05 0.02 28.81
N GLN A 291 21.45 -0.53 29.85
CA GLN A 291 20.11 -0.15 30.28
C GLN A 291 20.16 1.15 31.09
N VAL A 292 19.30 2.08 30.76
CA VAL A 292 19.07 3.33 31.50
C VAL A 292 17.60 3.47 31.86
N PHE A 293 17.32 4.23 32.91
CA PHE A 293 15.96 4.61 33.29
C PHE A 293 15.84 6.12 33.22
N THR A 294 14.89 6.60 32.47
CA THR A 294 14.61 8.02 32.24
C THR A 294 13.27 8.40 32.87
N PRO A 295 13.09 9.68 33.32
CA PRO A 295 11.79 10.15 33.78
C PRO A 295 10.71 10.05 32.69
N HIS A 296 9.46 9.85 33.14
CA HIS A 296 8.30 9.85 32.23
C HIS A 296 7.81 11.26 31.85
N ILE A 297 8.33 12.28 32.49
CA ILE A 297 8.06 13.69 32.17
C ILE A 297 9.36 14.43 31.98
N GLY A 298 9.39 15.36 31.03
CA GLY A 298 10.53 16.23 30.75
C GLY A 298 10.10 17.68 30.59
N LYS A 299 11.03 18.63 30.75
CA LYS A 299 10.77 20.04 30.50
C LYS A 299 10.31 20.29 29.07
N LEU A 300 9.36 21.21 28.90
CA LEU A 300 8.79 21.55 27.59
C LEU A 300 9.86 22.06 26.60
N ASP A 301 10.90 22.76 27.08
CA ASP A 301 12.01 23.22 26.26
C ASP A 301 12.75 22.12 25.52
N LEU A 302 12.88 20.93 26.14
CA LEU A 302 13.48 19.76 25.47
C LEU A 302 12.69 19.40 24.20
N TYR A 303 11.36 19.44 24.27
CA TYR A 303 10.48 19.09 23.16
C TYR A 303 10.41 20.20 22.10
N ARG A 304 10.58 21.48 22.50
CA ARG A 304 10.76 22.61 21.55
C ARG A 304 12.07 22.45 20.79
N THR A 305 13.17 22.19 21.48
CA THR A 305 14.50 22.01 20.89
C THR A 305 14.53 20.84 19.90
N SER A 306 13.85 19.74 20.22
CA SER A 306 13.78 18.56 19.36
C SER A 306 12.72 18.68 18.24
N GLY A 307 11.95 19.76 18.17
CA GLY A 307 10.89 19.99 17.18
C GLY A 307 9.60 19.19 17.41
N HIS A 308 9.48 18.42 18.50
CA HIS A 308 8.28 17.63 18.77
C HIS A 308 7.10 18.49 19.23
N PHE A 309 7.36 19.63 19.82
CA PHE A 309 6.34 20.60 20.18
C PHE A 309 6.66 21.94 19.51
N PRO A 310 5.72 22.62 18.85
CA PRO A 310 4.27 22.29 18.72
C PRO A 310 3.89 21.35 17.56
N TYR A 311 4.85 20.84 16.78
CA TYR A 311 4.58 20.10 15.54
C TYR A 311 3.61 18.91 15.71
N TYR A 312 3.76 18.14 16.80
CA TYR A 312 2.90 16.99 17.09
C TYR A 312 1.84 17.26 18.17
N GLN A 313 1.48 18.52 18.44
CA GLN A 313 0.56 18.90 19.52
C GLN A 313 -0.80 18.17 19.47
N ASP A 314 -1.33 17.92 18.26
CA ASP A 314 -2.65 17.29 18.06
C ASP A 314 -2.68 15.79 18.43
N SER A 315 -1.52 15.16 18.51
CA SER A 315 -1.35 13.75 18.90
C SER A 315 -0.71 13.56 20.28
N GLN A 316 -0.58 14.62 21.05
CA GLN A 316 0.04 14.63 22.38
C GLN A 316 -0.91 15.18 23.44
N TYR A 317 -0.74 14.74 24.69
CA TYR A 317 -1.39 15.42 25.80
C TYR A 317 -0.84 16.84 25.93
N PRO A 318 -1.69 17.83 26.28
CA PRO A 318 -1.24 19.20 26.50
C PRO A 318 -0.09 19.28 27.53
N PRO A 319 0.82 20.24 27.40
CA PRO A 319 1.85 20.43 28.42
C PRO A 319 1.26 20.66 29.82
N LEU A 320 1.92 20.08 30.83
CA LEU A 320 1.59 20.32 32.22
C LEU A 320 2.21 21.65 32.68
N VAL A 321 1.42 22.54 33.22
CA VAL A 321 1.86 23.85 33.75
C VAL A 321 1.68 23.85 35.26
N GLU A 322 2.60 24.51 35.99
CA GLU A 322 2.51 24.64 37.44
C GLU A 322 1.24 25.38 37.88
N ARG A 323 0.64 24.91 38.97
CA ARG A 323 -0.64 25.40 39.46
C ARG A 323 -0.63 26.89 39.77
N ASP A 324 0.44 27.39 40.37
CA ASP A 324 0.54 28.79 40.78
C ASP A 324 0.69 29.73 39.58
N LEU A 325 1.41 29.27 38.55
CA LEU A 325 1.49 29.96 37.27
C LEU A 325 0.12 30.02 36.57
N MET A 326 -0.63 28.89 36.58
CA MET A 326 -1.98 28.84 36.01
C MET A 326 -2.95 29.80 36.72
N LYS A 327 -2.88 29.90 38.04
CA LYS A 327 -3.71 30.86 38.81
C LYS A 327 -3.37 32.30 38.42
N LYS A 328 -2.07 32.65 38.40
CA LYS A 328 -1.61 33.98 38.00
C LYS A 328 -2.12 34.35 36.61
N LEU A 329 -1.99 33.48 35.63
CA LEU A 329 -2.45 33.68 34.27
C LEU A 329 -3.97 33.86 34.19
N ALA A 330 -4.72 33.07 34.99
CA ALA A 330 -6.17 33.18 35.07
C ALA A 330 -6.60 34.52 35.70
N ASP A 331 -5.91 34.97 36.75
CA ASP A 331 -6.16 36.27 37.41
C ASP A 331 -5.84 37.46 36.45
N GLU A 332 -4.87 37.29 35.58
CA GLU A 332 -4.50 38.23 34.50
C GLU A 332 -5.44 38.16 33.28
N GLY A 333 -6.44 37.24 33.27
CA GLY A 333 -7.41 37.13 32.19
C GLY A 333 -6.90 36.40 30.94
N CYS A 334 -5.81 35.62 31.05
CA CYS A 334 -5.21 34.89 29.95
C CYS A 334 -6.18 33.83 29.39
N THR A 335 -6.42 33.87 28.09
CA THR A 335 -7.26 32.88 27.38
C THR A 335 -6.50 31.60 27.07
N CYS A 336 -7.21 30.50 26.79
CA CYS A 336 -6.58 29.24 26.34
C CYS A 336 -5.75 29.39 25.07
N GLY A 337 -6.15 30.28 24.15
CA GLY A 337 -5.37 30.58 22.94
C GLY A 337 -4.07 31.30 23.22
N GLU A 338 -4.10 32.30 24.12
CA GLU A 338 -2.91 33.00 24.58
C GLU A 338 -1.96 32.11 25.34
N LEU A 339 -2.47 31.24 26.24
CA LEU A 339 -1.70 30.25 26.95
C LEU A 339 -0.98 29.30 25.97
N SER A 340 -1.69 28.81 24.94
CA SER A 340 -1.09 27.97 23.90
C SER A 340 0.04 28.68 23.15
N ASN A 341 -0.13 29.94 22.82
CA ASN A 341 0.92 30.74 22.17
C ASN A 341 2.12 30.96 23.07
N LEU A 342 1.93 31.35 24.33
CA LEU A 342 2.99 31.51 25.31
C LEU A 342 3.81 30.26 25.54
N MET A 343 3.15 29.07 25.48
CA MET A 343 3.86 27.78 25.52
C MET A 343 4.69 27.54 24.25
N LYS A 344 4.20 27.93 23.07
CA LYS A 344 4.91 27.76 21.78
C LYS A 344 6.12 28.67 21.67
N THR A 345 6.01 29.90 22.12
CA THR A 345 7.09 30.91 22.05
C THR A 345 8.18 30.72 23.11
N GLY A 346 7.90 30.00 24.17
CA GLY A 346 8.84 29.77 25.28
C GLY A 346 8.69 30.77 26.43
N ASP A 347 7.66 31.64 26.40
CA ASP A 347 7.40 32.61 27.45
C ASP A 347 6.83 31.95 28.73
N ILE A 348 6.35 30.70 28.62
CA ILE A 348 5.89 29.89 29.74
C ILE A 348 6.58 28.53 29.71
N ASP A 349 7.11 28.14 30.86
CA ASP A 349 7.68 26.83 31.09
C ASP A 349 6.60 25.80 31.48
N GLY A 350 6.89 24.54 31.20
CA GLY A 350 6.01 23.43 31.51
C GLY A 350 6.71 22.09 31.41
N TYR A 351 5.93 21.02 31.53
CA TYR A 351 6.41 19.66 31.40
C TYR A 351 5.55 18.89 30.41
N MET A 352 6.15 17.99 29.69
CA MET A 352 5.45 17.04 28.81
C MET A 352 5.68 15.61 29.24
N LEU A 353 4.67 14.76 29.03
CA LEU A 353 4.80 13.31 29.17
C LEU A 353 5.68 12.79 28.04
N SER A 354 6.76 12.08 28.39
CA SER A 354 7.55 11.33 27.43
C SER A 354 6.77 10.08 26.96
N ARG A 355 6.81 9.81 25.67
CA ARG A 355 6.27 8.54 25.12
C ARG A 355 7.15 7.35 25.47
#